data_323b110a7b8b035be8b7d81a165cb1ca
#
_entry.id   323b110a7b8b035be8b7d81a165cb1ca
#
_cell.length_a   1.000
_cell.length_b   1.000
_cell.length_c   1.000
_cell.angle_alpha   90.00
_cell.angle_beta   90.00
_cell.angle_gamma   90.00
#
_symmetry.space_group_name_H-M   'P 1'
#
loop_
_entity.id
_entity.type
_entity.pdbx_description
1 polymer ?
#
loop_
_entity_poly.entity_id
_entity_poly.type
_entity_poly.pdbx_seq_one_letter_code
_entity_poly.pdbx_strand_id
1 'polypeptide(L)'
;MSCITAKTKYHGPKQHIAVDAALKKFFSGIDFSETHCPIEFVSLLGAESRVLANDLSSAIDIPPFVTAQMDGYAIKSADTKDASTKNPVILQVVGKIYAGYGEQFKVRAGNAVAIATGARLPEGADAVAMIEYTKLEKDAVKIFMEIEKGKHIALRGNDVKHGKTLLKKGTWLTSQDVGLIASVGVSKIPVFKKPQVAVFATGNELIEPGSKLGNTCIFESNRYMISSMVREIGGEVIDFGICKDDRDLILSKLRDALKFDMVVVSGGVSVGEKDYVPDLIKNLGKPGLVVHGIAMKPGSPTGLGIVNNKPIILSPGYPVSSFVAFYVFGRPLLLKMLRTNSGGPFTSKLIAKMAATINVHENFRTFVRVNVVRHDGLYLAEPVSASGPSLLSTLTSSNGMVIVDRGSKLMKGKKVEVILLRNNVVAVS
;
A
#
# COMPACT_ATOMS: atom_id res chain seq x y z
N MET A 1 3.30 -51.40 -39.91
CA MET A 1 2.70 -50.19 -39.29
C MET A 1 3.79 -49.49 -38.49
N SER A 2 4.45 -48.52 -39.06
CA SER A 2 5.54 -47.76 -38.42
C SER A 2 4.93 -46.57 -37.69
N CYS A 3 5.10 -46.55 -36.39
CA CYS A 3 4.68 -45.46 -35.55
C CYS A 3 5.68 -44.31 -35.71
N ILE A 4 5.33 -43.27 -36.44
CA ILE A 4 6.10 -42.03 -36.57
C ILE A 4 5.97 -41.25 -35.26
N THR A 5 6.99 -41.38 -34.41
CA THR A 5 7.15 -40.48 -33.28
C THR A 5 7.72 -39.16 -33.78
N ALA A 6 6.85 -38.22 -34.13
CA ALA A 6 7.26 -36.83 -34.33
C ALA A 6 7.73 -36.27 -33.00
N LYS A 7 9.02 -36.21 -32.75
CA LYS A 7 9.64 -35.41 -31.69
C LYS A 7 9.40 -33.95 -32.06
N THR A 8 8.30 -33.36 -31.57
CA THR A 8 8.10 -31.91 -31.55
C THR A 8 9.28 -31.30 -30.79
N LYS A 9 10.20 -30.67 -31.48
CA LYS A 9 11.29 -29.88 -30.89
C LYS A 9 10.60 -28.72 -30.13
N TYR A 10 10.60 -28.81 -28.83
CA TYR A 10 10.21 -27.72 -27.93
C TYR A 10 11.20 -26.56 -28.15
N HIS A 11 10.80 -25.55 -28.90
CA HIS A 11 11.58 -24.32 -29.10
C HIS A 11 11.24 -23.30 -28.02
N GLY A 12 11.45 -23.65 -26.75
CA GLY A 12 11.49 -22.67 -25.66
C GLY A 12 12.58 -21.62 -25.93
N PRO A 13 12.51 -20.44 -25.31
CA PRO A 13 13.56 -19.44 -25.45
C PRO A 13 14.91 -20.08 -25.20
N LYS A 14 15.82 -19.97 -26.17
CA LYS A 14 17.13 -20.66 -26.16
C LYS A 14 17.99 -20.31 -24.95
N GLN A 15 17.66 -19.21 -24.23
CA GLN A 15 18.36 -18.76 -23.01
C GLN A 15 17.38 -17.95 -22.13
N HIS A 16 17.20 -18.40 -20.87
CA HIS A 16 16.44 -17.63 -19.87
C HIS A 16 17.35 -16.55 -19.28
N ILE A 17 16.88 -15.30 -19.26
CA ILE A 17 17.58 -14.20 -18.58
C ILE A 17 17.29 -14.24 -17.07
N ALA A 18 18.27 -13.92 -16.23
CA ALA A 18 18.07 -13.80 -14.79
C ALA A 18 17.06 -12.70 -14.45
N VAL A 19 16.25 -12.89 -13.39
CA VAL A 19 15.19 -11.94 -12.99
C VAL A 19 15.71 -10.51 -12.82
N ASP A 20 16.84 -10.33 -12.12
CA ASP A 20 17.39 -8.99 -11.87
C ASP A 20 17.94 -8.33 -13.16
N ALA A 21 18.52 -9.12 -14.05
CA ALA A 21 18.94 -8.62 -15.35
C ALA A 21 17.75 -8.23 -16.24
N ALA A 22 16.64 -9.01 -16.17
CA ALA A 22 15.40 -8.68 -16.86
C ALA A 22 14.77 -7.38 -16.32
N LEU A 23 14.70 -7.23 -14.99
CA LEU A 23 14.24 -5.99 -14.34
C LEU A 23 15.11 -4.81 -14.78
N LYS A 24 16.42 -4.91 -14.65
CA LYS A 24 17.34 -3.84 -15.04
C LYS A 24 17.14 -3.43 -16.50
N LYS A 25 17.10 -4.39 -17.43
CA LYS A 25 16.92 -4.14 -18.85
C LYS A 25 15.57 -3.51 -19.17
N PHE A 26 14.49 -3.96 -18.51
CA PHE A 26 13.16 -3.43 -18.70
C PHE A 26 13.04 -2.00 -18.18
N PHE A 27 13.50 -1.74 -16.94
CA PHE A 27 13.40 -0.42 -16.33
C PHE A 27 14.30 0.63 -16.97
N SER A 28 15.50 0.24 -17.47
CA SER A 28 16.40 1.16 -18.18
C SER A 28 15.89 1.56 -19.55
N GLY A 29 14.97 0.80 -20.14
CA GLY A 29 14.37 1.12 -21.43
C GLY A 29 13.15 2.04 -21.34
N ILE A 30 12.71 2.43 -20.13
CA ILE A 30 11.56 3.31 -19.90
C ILE A 30 12.06 4.66 -19.41
N ASP A 31 11.72 5.72 -20.12
CA ASP A 31 11.94 7.08 -19.64
C ASP A 31 10.82 7.51 -18.70
N PHE A 32 11.13 7.49 -17.41
CA PHE A 32 10.17 7.90 -16.36
C PHE A 32 10.03 9.42 -16.24
N SER A 33 10.87 10.22 -16.88
CA SER A 33 10.70 11.68 -16.92
C SER A 33 9.58 12.08 -17.88
N GLU A 34 9.44 11.32 -18.96
CA GLU A 34 8.36 11.47 -19.94
C GLU A 34 7.07 10.75 -19.54
N THR A 35 7.12 9.81 -18.58
CA THR A 35 5.89 9.23 -18.04
C THR A 35 5.14 10.34 -17.29
N HIS A 36 4.19 10.94 -17.98
CA HIS A 36 3.31 11.95 -17.42
C HIS A 36 2.52 11.31 -16.27
N CYS A 37 2.96 11.60 -15.05
CA CYS A 37 2.09 11.48 -13.89
C CYS A 37 1.55 12.87 -13.60
N PRO A 38 0.47 13.31 -14.28
CA PRO A 38 -0.12 14.62 -14.04
C PRO A 38 -0.54 14.70 -12.57
N ILE A 39 -0.48 15.90 -12.05
CA ILE A 39 -0.97 16.20 -10.70
C ILE A 39 -2.45 16.50 -10.82
N GLU A 40 -3.23 15.95 -9.90
CA GLU A 40 -4.63 16.31 -9.72
C GLU A 40 -4.89 16.70 -8.26
N PHE A 41 -5.93 17.48 -8.02
CA PHE A 41 -6.36 17.85 -6.68
C PHE A 41 -7.55 16.98 -6.28
N VAL A 42 -7.40 16.29 -5.16
CA VAL A 42 -8.46 15.44 -4.59
C VAL A 42 -8.95 16.00 -3.27
N SER A 43 -10.21 15.75 -2.93
CA SER A 43 -10.72 15.99 -1.57
C SER A 43 -10.09 15.01 -0.59
N LEU A 44 -10.13 15.33 0.71
CA LEU A 44 -9.58 14.44 1.74
C LEU A 44 -10.24 13.07 1.77
N LEU A 45 -11.54 12.97 1.50
CA LEU A 45 -12.25 11.68 1.42
C LEU A 45 -11.79 10.81 0.23
N GLY A 46 -11.15 11.39 -0.79
CA GLY A 46 -10.57 10.68 -1.93
C GLY A 46 -9.05 10.56 -1.86
N ALA A 47 -8.44 10.89 -0.73
CA ALA A 47 -6.99 11.00 -0.58
C ALA A 47 -6.31 9.69 -0.14
N GLU A 48 -7.02 8.79 0.51
CA GLU A 48 -6.49 7.50 0.94
C GLU A 48 -5.95 6.69 -0.24
N SER A 49 -4.82 6.02 -0.04
CA SER A 49 -4.13 5.24 -1.08
C SER A 49 -3.71 6.04 -2.30
N ARG A 50 -3.58 7.37 -2.17
CA ARG A 50 -2.99 8.26 -3.18
C ARG A 50 -1.56 8.58 -2.80
N VAL A 51 -0.79 9.07 -3.76
CA VAL A 51 0.60 9.51 -3.53
C VAL A 51 0.69 11.01 -3.62
N LEU A 52 1.18 11.64 -2.55
CA LEU A 52 1.31 13.10 -2.43
C LEU A 52 2.28 13.65 -3.48
N ALA A 53 1.84 14.65 -4.24
CA ALA A 53 2.62 15.21 -5.35
C ALA A 53 3.59 16.34 -4.95
N ASN A 54 3.35 17.00 -3.82
CA ASN A 54 4.18 18.08 -3.29
C ASN A 54 4.40 17.88 -1.79
N ASP A 55 5.45 18.50 -1.22
CA ASP A 55 5.59 18.59 0.22
C ASP A 55 4.40 19.36 0.81
N LEU A 56 3.88 18.91 1.94
CA LEU A 56 2.81 19.54 2.68
C LEU A 56 3.36 20.12 3.99
N SER A 57 3.18 21.42 4.19
CA SER A 57 3.57 22.11 5.43
C SER A 57 2.34 22.72 6.10
N SER A 58 2.37 22.82 7.42
CA SER A 58 1.28 23.44 8.18
C SER A 58 1.29 24.96 8.02
N ALA A 59 0.13 25.52 7.70
CA ALA A 59 -0.10 26.97 7.70
C ALA A 59 -0.51 27.53 9.08
N ILE A 60 -0.67 26.67 10.08
CA ILE A 60 -1.13 27.04 11.44
C ILE A 60 -0.36 26.26 12.51
N ASP A 61 -0.40 26.74 13.74
CA ASP A 61 0.01 25.97 14.90
C ASP A 61 -1.12 25.01 15.34
N ILE A 62 -0.78 23.85 15.89
CA ILE A 62 -1.71 22.93 16.52
C ILE A 62 -1.24 22.62 17.95
N PRO A 63 -2.08 22.87 18.94
CA PRO A 63 -3.31 23.66 18.89
C PRO A 63 -3.03 25.13 18.51
N PRO A 64 -4.02 25.86 17.96
CA PRO A 64 -3.80 27.26 17.51
C PRO A 64 -3.72 28.27 18.66
N PHE A 65 -4.07 27.87 19.86
CA PHE A 65 -4.00 28.64 21.11
C PHE A 65 -3.75 27.70 22.29
N VAL A 66 -3.44 28.25 23.47
CA VAL A 66 -3.30 27.46 24.69
C VAL A 66 -4.67 26.91 25.10
N THR A 67 -4.77 25.59 25.32
CA THR A 67 -6.03 24.88 25.64
C THR A 67 -5.93 24.11 26.93
N ALA A 68 -7.08 23.94 27.60
CA ALA A 68 -7.21 23.00 28.71
C ALA A 68 -7.14 21.55 28.19
N GLN A 69 -6.36 20.71 28.85
CA GLN A 69 -6.27 19.28 28.57
C GLN A 69 -7.25 18.43 29.39
N MET A 70 -7.78 19.03 30.45
CA MET A 70 -8.71 18.37 31.40
C MET A 70 -9.87 19.30 31.77
N ASP A 71 -10.98 18.73 32.17
CA ASP A 71 -12.06 19.47 32.77
C ASP A 71 -11.68 19.94 34.19
N GLY A 72 -12.07 21.15 34.53
CA GLY A 72 -11.72 21.69 35.85
C GLY A 72 -11.82 23.22 35.91
N TYR A 73 -10.83 23.83 36.51
CA TYR A 73 -10.78 25.27 36.74
C TYR A 73 -9.47 25.85 36.26
N ALA A 74 -9.55 26.80 35.34
CA ALA A 74 -8.40 27.61 34.90
C ALA A 74 -8.01 28.59 36.00
N ILE A 75 -6.78 28.57 36.46
CA ILE A 75 -6.26 29.26 37.61
C ILE A 75 -4.89 29.90 37.36
N LYS A 76 -4.47 30.77 38.26
CA LYS A 76 -3.07 31.06 38.46
C LYS A 76 -2.46 29.99 39.37
N SER A 77 -1.47 29.29 38.94
CA SER A 77 -0.80 28.25 39.73
C SER A 77 -0.28 28.78 41.10
N ALA A 78 0.23 30.02 41.11
CA ALA A 78 0.71 30.65 42.31
C ALA A 78 -0.35 30.77 43.43
N ASP A 79 -1.63 30.83 43.08
CA ASP A 79 -2.72 30.92 44.09
C ASP A 79 -2.90 29.58 44.79
N THR A 80 -2.40 28.46 44.29
CA THR A 80 -2.57 27.11 44.88
C THR A 80 -1.35 26.69 45.72
N LYS A 81 -0.40 27.59 45.96
CA LYS A 81 0.78 27.29 46.76
C LYS A 81 0.41 26.73 48.12
N ASP A 82 1.06 25.66 48.54
CA ASP A 82 0.83 24.94 49.82
C ASP A 82 -0.57 24.36 50.00
N ALA A 83 -1.39 24.29 48.91
CA ALA A 83 -2.71 23.68 48.97
C ALA A 83 -2.62 22.18 49.26
N SER A 84 -3.47 21.70 50.14
CA SER A 84 -3.55 20.26 50.50
C SER A 84 -4.96 19.87 50.92
N THR A 85 -5.18 18.60 51.10
CA THR A 85 -6.48 18.07 51.61
C THR A 85 -6.85 18.60 52.98
N LYS A 86 -5.84 18.95 53.83
CA LYS A 86 -6.05 19.52 55.14
C LYS A 86 -6.15 21.06 55.12
N ASN A 87 -5.58 21.68 54.10
CA ASN A 87 -5.56 23.14 53.95
C ASN A 87 -5.89 23.50 52.50
N PRO A 88 -7.14 23.35 52.03
CA PRO A 88 -7.50 23.68 50.67
C PRO A 88 -7.51 25.17 50.42
N VAL A 89 -7.06 25.56 49.21
CA VAL A 89 -7.18 26.94 48.74
C VAL A 89 -8.58 27.15 48.17
N ILE A 90 -9.16 28.33 48.45
CA ILE A 90 -10.51 28.70 47.99
C ILE A 90 -10.38 29.83 46.97
N LEU A 91 -10.90 29.61 45.74
CA LEU A 91 -10.89 30.63 44.69
C LEU A 91 -12.34 30.94 44.27
N GLN A 92 -12.61 32.23 43.98
CA GLN A 92 -13.93 32.66 43.48
C GLN A 92 -14.10 32.26 42.03
N VAL A 93 -15.15 31.55 41.65
CA VAL A 93 -15.48 31.19 40.26
C VAL A 93 -16.17 32.37 39.60
N VAL A 94 -15.48 32.99 38.62
CA VAL A 94 -15.95 34.21 37.96
C VAL A 94 -16.56 33.95 36.58
N GLY A 95 -16.60 32.71 36.15
CA GLY A 95 -17.19 32.35 34.87
C GLY A 95 -16.98 30.89 34.49
N LYS A 96 -17.50 30.53 33.32
CA LYS A 96 -17.37 29.18 32.73
C LYS A 96 -17.12 29.25 31.25
N ILE A 97 -16.16 28.45 30.73
CA ILE A 97 -15.77 28.40 29.31
C ILE A 97 -15.93 26.96 28.80
N TYR A 98 -16.62 26.83 27.71
CA TYR A 98 -16.72 25.60 26.93
C TYR A 98 -15.89 25.64 25.67
N ALA A 99 -15.50 24.48 25.15
CA ALA A 99 -14.83 24.40 23.84
C ALA A 99 -15.74 24.96 22.74
N GLY A 100 -15.14 25.79 21.85
CA GLY A 100 -15.86 26.44 20.76
C GLY A 100 -16.59 27.73 21.09
N TYR A 101 -16.64 28.14 22.38
CA TYR A 101 -17.23 29.40 22.79
C TYR A 101 -16.17 30.48 22.98
N GLY A 102 -16.46 31.70 22.48
CA GLY A 102 -15.52 32.83 22.47
C GLY A 102 -15.56 33.76 23.67
N GLU A 103 -16.19 33.38 24.78
CA GLU A 103 -16.27 34.24 25.98
C GLU A 103 -14.87 34.52 26.55
N GLN A 104 -14.64 35.81 26.81
CA GLN A 104 -13.35 36.28 27.31
C GLN A 104 -13.45 36.58 28.81
N PHE A 105 -12.87 35.66 29.60
CA PHE A 105 -12.66 35.90 31.02
C PHE A 105 -11.18 36.22 31.29
N LYS A 106 -10.94 36.96 32.37
CA LYS A 106 -9.61 37.25 32.89
C LYS A 106 -9.45 36.67 34.26
N VAL A 107 -8.52 35.78 34.45
CA VAL A 107 -8.19 35.20 35.78
C VAL A 107 -7.24 36.13 36.49
N ARG A 108 -7.71 36.69 37.61
CA ARG A 108 -6.92 37.47 38.57
C ARG A 108 -6.52 36.61 39.77
N ALA A 109 -5.62 37.08 40.61
CA ALA A 109 -5.32 36.39 41.87
C ALA A 109 -6.60 36.19 42.71
N GLY A 110 -6.77 35.03 43.28
CA GLY A 110 -7.96 34.61 44.01
C GLY A 110 -9.18 34.20 43.16
N ASN A 111 -9.07 34.24 41.84
CA ASN A 111 -10.17 33.84 40.92
C ASN A 111 -9.88 32.56 40.19
N ALA A 112 -10.94 31.84 39.81
CA ALA A 112 -10.91 30.70 38.94
C ALA A 112 -12.01 30.82 37.85
N VAL A 113 -11.81 30.19 36.71
CA VAL A 113 -12.83 30.05 35.67
C VAL A 113 -13.03 28.56 35.40
N ALA A 114 -14.29 28.09 35.53
CA ALA A 114 -14.59 26.73 35.17
C ALA A 114 -14.33 26.52 33.68
N ILE A 115 -13.60 25.46 33.31
CA ILE A 115 -13.14 25.26 31.94
C ILE A 115 -13.32 23.80 31.53
N ALA A 116 -13.82 23.60 30.31
CA ALA A 116 -13.96 22.28 29.72
C ALA A 116 -12.70 21.93 28.89
N THR A 117 -12.39 20.65 28.77
CA THR A 117 -11.33 20.11 27.92
C THR A 117 -11.43 20.67 26.49
N GLY A 118 -10.30 21.08 25.91
CA GLY A 118 -10.23 21.68 24.58
C GLY A 118 -10.60 23.16 24.51
N ALA A 119 -11.15 23.74 25.59
CA ALA A 119 -11.45 25.16 25.64
C ALA A 119 -10.17 26.01 25.70
N ARG A 120 -10.23 27.21 25.11
CA ARG A 120 -9.12 28.16 25.16
C ARG A 120 -8.87 28.63 26.58
N LEU A 121 -7.61 28.58 27.02
CA LEU A 121 -7.23 29.06 28.35
C LEU A 121 -7.48 30.57 28.45
N PRO A 122 -8.20 31.07 29.47
CA PRO A 122 -8.47 32.48 29.65
C PRO A 122 -7.17 33.26 30.01
N GLU A 123 -7.18 34.53 29.67
CA GLU A 123 -6.05 35.45 29.99
C GLU A 123 -5.75 35.45 31.51
N GLY A 124 -4.50 35.35 31.87
CA GLY A 124 -4.03 35.36 33.26
C GLY A 124 -4.01 34.00 33.94
N ALA A 125 -4.65 32.97 33.39
CA ALA A 125 -4.46 31.60 33.85
C ALA A 125 -3.21 30.97 33.26
N ASP A 126 -2.52 30.13 34.02
CA ASP A 126 -1.29 29.43 33.62
C ASP A 126 -1.33 27.92 33.93
N ALA A 127 -2.42 27.43 34.51
CA ALA A 127 -2.67 26.01 34.79
C ALA A 127 -4.17 25.69 34.88
N VAL A 128 -4.51 24.40 34.88
CA VAL A 128 -5.85 23.90 35.14
C VAL A 128 -5.83 22.98 36.37
N ALA A 129 -6.66 23.29 37.40
CA ALA A 129 -6.96 22.38 38.49
C ALA A 129 -8.03 21.39 38.00
N MET A 130 -7.69 20.11 37.96
CA MET A 130 -8.66 19.07 37.53
C MET A 130 -9.83 18.98 38.43
N ILE A 131 -11.02 18.69 37.92
CA ILE A 131 -12.27 18.61 38.65
C ILE A 131 -12.21 17.57 39.80
N GLU A 132 -11.44 16.49 39.63
CA GLU A 132 -11.23 15.42 40.61
C GLU A 132 -10.51 15.87 41.87
N TYR A 133 -9.76 16.96 41.81
CA TYR A 133 -9.02 17.53 42.95
C TYR A 133 -9.65 18.84 43.44
N THR A 134 -10.94 19.05 43.12
CA THR A 134 -11.65 20.27 43.44
C THR A 134 -13.02 19.95 44.02
N LYS A 135 -13.62 20.93 44.74
CA LYS A 135 -15.01 20.89 45.20
C LYS A 135 -15.63 22.26 45.05
N LEU A 136 -16.66 22.36 44.22
CA LEU A 136 -17.45 23.58 44.08
C LEU A 136 -18.39 23.75 45.28
N GLU A 137 -18.35 24.90 45.93
CA GLU A 137 -19.28 25.28 46.99
C GLU A 137 -19.84 26.68 46.66
N LYS A 138 -21.11 26.73 46.28
CA LYS A 138 -21.76 27.96 45.73
C LYS A 138 -20.96 28.53 44.56
N ASP A 139 -20.39 29.71 44.70
CA ASP A 139 -19.64 30.45 43.70
C ASP A 139 -18.11 30.37 43.89
N ALA A 140 -17.64 29.50 44.79
CA ALA A 140 -16.21 29.32 45.06
C ALA A 140 -15.79 27.85 44.89
N VAL A 141 -14.58 27.63 44.43
CA VAL A 141 -13.98 26.30 44.28
C VAL A 141 -12.89 26.08 45.31
N LYS A 142 -12.99 24.96 46.02
CA LYS A 142 -11.90 24.47 46.89
C LYS A 142 -10.96 23.60 46.08
N ILE A 143 -9.63 23.88 46.15
CA ILE A 143 -8.59 23.12 45.49
C ILE A 143 -7.73 22.43 46.56
N PHE A 144 -7.61 21.11 46.45
CA PHE A 144 -7.02 20.26 47.49
C PHE A 144 -5.58 19.86 47.26
N MET A 145 -4.93 20.45 46.25
CA MET A 145 -3.52 20.20 45.95
C MET A 145 -2.87 21.41 45.28
N GLU A 146 -1.59 21.54 45.44
CA GLU A 146 -0.79 22.53 44.71
C GLU A 146 -0.69 22.12 43.22
N ILE A 147 -0.90 23.08 42.33
CA ILE A 147 -0.87 22.88 40.89
C ILE A 147 0.32 23.69 40.32
N GLU A 148 1.24 22.98 39.70
CA GLU A 148 2.40 23.59 39.06
C GLU A 148 2.00 24.40 37.81
N LYS A 149 2.78 25.44 37.52
CA LYS A 149 2.61 26.23 36.28
C LYS A 149 2.76 25.34 35.05
N GLY A 150 1.86 25.49 34.08
CA GLY A 150 1.83 24.71 32.85
C GLY A 150 1.12 23.37 33.00
N LYS A 151 0.62 23.01 34.17
CA LYS A 151 -0.04 21.73 34.41
C LYS A 151 -1.41 21.67 33.75
N HIS A 152 -1.72 20.56 33.08
CA HIS A 152 -3.00 20.27 32.40
C HIS A 152 -3.40 21.30 31.33
N ILE A 153 -2.42 21.92 30.67
CA ILE A 153 -2.62 22.76 29.51
C ILE A 153 -1.78 22.29 28.33
N ALA A 154 -2.30 22.46 27.13
CA ALA A 154 -1.54 22.29 25.90
C ALA A 154 -1.14 23.67 25.36
N LEU A 155 0.17 23.88 25.19
CA LEU A 155 0.68 25.13 24.63
C LEU A 155 0.40 25.22 23.14
N ARG A 156 0.24 26.43 22.63
CA ARG A 156 0.13 26.70 21.20
C ARG A 156 1.28 26.05 20.42
N GLY A 157 0.96 25.32 19.35
CA GLY A 157 1.96 24.66 18.50
C GLY A 157 2.71 23.50 19.15
N ASN A 158 2.18 22.93 20.25
CA ASN A 158 2.82 21.82 20.96
C ASN A 158 2.88 20.53 20.12
N ASP A 159 1.92 20.30 19.24
CA ASP A 159 1.89 19.17 18.31
C ASP A 159 2.52 19.56 16.96
N VAL A 160 1.99 20.58 16.32
CA VAL A 160 2.46 21.07 15.03
C VAL A 160 2.71 22.57 15.09
N LYS A 161 3.91 22.99 14.67
CA LYS A 161 4.23 24.41 14.51
C LYS A 161 3.95 24.87 13.09
N HIS A 162 3.52 26.12 12.94
CA HIS A 162 3.42 26.81 11.65
C HIS A 162 4.73 26.64 10.85
N GLY A 163 4.62 26.35 9.55
CA GLY A 163 5.76 26.13 8.66
C GLY A 163 6.41 24.75 8.73
N LYS A 164 6.05 23.90 9.72
CA LYS A 164 6.59 22.53 9.82
C LYS A 164 6.11 21.71 8.65
N THR A 165 7.03 21.07 7.93
CA THR A 165 6.70 20.05 6.92
C THR A 165 6.11 18.83 7.61
N LEU A 166 4.89 18.47 7.24
CA LEU A 166 4.13 17.36 7.79
C LEU A 166 4.38 16.08 7.00
N LEU A 167 4.25 16.18 5.70
CA LEU A 167 4.37 15.05 4.78
C LEU A 167 5.24 15.47 3.58
N LYS A 168 6.03 14.52 3.08
CA LYS A 168 6.89 14.73 1.91
C LYS A 168 6.21 14.28 0.62
N LYS A 169 6.58 14.92 -0.48
CA LYS A 169 6.28 14.42 -1.83
C LYS A 169 6.63 12.93 -1.96
N GLY A 170 5.78 12.15 -2.59
CA GLY A 170 5.96 10.72 -2.75
C GLY A 170 5.44 9.89 -1.56
N THR A 171 4.89 10.51 -0.51
CA THR A 171 4.25 9.79 0.58
C THR A 171 2.97 9.10 0.08
N TRP A 172 2.87 7.79 0.33
CA TRP A 172 1.63 7.03 0.19
C TRP A 172 0.72 7.38 1.37
N LEU A 173 -0.42 8.00 1.07
CA LEU A 173 -1.32 8.53 2.10
C LEU A 173 -2.12 7.42 2.78
N THR A 174 -2.01 7.40 4.10
CA THR A 174 -2.78 6.54 5.00
C THR A 174 -3.91 7.33 5.67
N SER A 175 -4.78 6.64 6.41
CA SER A 175 -5.86 7.28 7.19
C SER A 175 -5.32 8.27 8.22
N GLN A 176 -4.17 7.97 8.86
CA GLN A 176 -3.52 8.85 9.81
C GLN A 176 -3.03 10.15 9.15
N ASP A 177 -2.46 10.03 7.94
CA ASP A 177 -2.01 11.20 7.17
C ASP A 177 -3.19 12.09 6.79
N VAL A 178 -4.31 11.48 6.37
CA VAL A 178 -5.55 12.21 6.05
C VAL A 178 -6.07 12.97 7.28
N GLY A 179 -6.05 12.34 8.46
CA GLY A 179 -6.41 12.97 9.72
C GLY A 179 -5.52 14.17 10.07
N LEU A 180 -4.20 14.00 9.91
CA LEU A 180 -3.22 15.08 10.13
C LEU A 180 -3.45 16.26 9.15
N ILE A 181 -3.68 15.95 7.87
CA ILE A 181 -3.96 16.98 6.86
C ILE A 181 -5.23 17.76 7.19
N ALA A 182 -6.28 17.07 7.63
CA ALA A 182 -7.52 17.69 8.06
C ALA A 182 -7.33 18.62 9.25
N SER A 183 -6.50 18.22 10.24
CA SER A 183 -6.26 19.00 11.45
C SER A 183 -5.57 20.33 11.19
N VAL A 184 -4.84 20.47 10.08
CA VAL A 184 -4.21 21.74 9.64
C VAL A 184 -5.09 22.56 8.68
N GLY A 185 -6.36 22.16 8.50
CA GLY A 185 -7.36 22.93 7.74
C GLY A 185 -7.27 22.79 6.22
N VAL A 186 -6.51 21.84 5.71
CA VAL A 186 -6.39 21.58 4.27
C VAL A 186 -7.55 20.67 3.83
N SER A 187 -8.32 21.10 2.83
CA SER A 187 -9.49 20.36 2.32
C SER A 187 -9.24 19.64 0.98
N LYS A 188 -8.26 20.09 0.20
CA LYS A 188 -7.85 19.51 -1.07
C LYS A 188 -6.33 19.41 -1.14
N ILE A 189 -5.81 18.32 -1.66
CA ILE A 189 -4.38 18.07 -1.76
C ILE A 189 -3.97 17.69 -3.17
N PRO A 190 -2.76 18.10 -3.61
CA PRO A 190 -2.17 17.68 -4.86
C PRO A 190 -1.64 16.23 -4.73
N VAL A 191 -2.10 15.36 -5.58
CA VAL A 191 -1.66 13.96 -5.66
C VAL A 191 -1.26 13.60 -7.07
N PHE A 192 -0.39 12.62 -7.23
CA PHE A 192 -0.13 12.07 -8.56
C PHE A 192 -1.37 11.34 -9.07
N LYS A 193 -1.71 11.56 -10.35
CA LYS A 193 -2.81 10.84 -11.00
C LYS A 193 -2.50 9.34 -11.04
N LYS A 194 -3.52 8.51 -10.92
CA LYS A 194 -3.37 7.06 -11.01
C LYS A 194 -2.92 6.66 -12.41
N PRO A 195 -1.85 5.85 -12.56
CA PRO A 195 -1.49 5.29 -13.86
C PRO A 195 -2.61 4.40 -14.40
N GLN A 196 -2.92 4.54 -15.68
CA GLN A 196 -3.92 3.75 -16.36
C GLN A 196 -3.30 2.51 -16.97
N VAL A 197 -3.78 1.34 -16.55
CA VAL A 197 -3.27 0.04 -16.98
C VAL A 197 -4.32 -0.68 -17.81
N ALA A 198 -4.04 -0.85 -19.10
CA ALA A 198 -4.86 -1.66 -19.98
C ALA A 198 -4.58 -3.15 -19.73
N VAL A 199 -5.62 -3.93 -19.47
CA VAL A 199 -5.50 -5.38 -19.19
C VAL A 199 -6.42 -6.15 -20.12
N PHE A 200 -5.89 -7.18 -20.80
CA PHE A 200 -6.69 -8.12 -21.56
C PHE A 200 -6.10 -9.53 -21.54
N ALA A 201 -6.92 -10.52 -21.85
CA ALA A 201 -6.52 -11.91 -21.98
C ALA A 201 -6.66 -12.38 -23.42
N THR A 202 -5.79 -13.32 -23.88
CA THR A 202 -5.94 -14.00 -25.15
C THR A 202 -6.09 -15.50 -24.95
N GLY A 203 -6.97 -16.11 -25.72
CA GLY A 203 -7.22 -17.56 -25.70
C GLY A 203 -8.59 -17.90 -26.30
N ASN A 204 -8.60 -18.88 -27.21
CA ASN A 204 -9.85 -19.36 -27.80
C ASN A 204 -10.68 -20.18 -26.79
N GLU A 205 -10.04 -20.76 -25.79
CA GLU A 205 -10.64 -21.52 -24.69
C GLU A 205 -11.29 -20.62 -23.63
N LEU A 206 -10.95 -19.32 -23.62
CA LEU A 206 -11.38 -18.40 -22.55
C LEU A 206 -12.81 -17.91 -22.76
N ILE A 207 -13.60 -17.95 -21.68
CA ILE A 207 -14.93 -17.36 -21.60
C ILE A 207 -15.07 -16.50 -20.33
N GLU A 208 -15.99 -15.53 -20.38
CA GLU A 208 -16.27 -14.68 -19.22
C GLU A 208 -16.93 -15.47 -18.08
N PRO A 209 -16.57 -15.20 -16.81
CA PRO A 209 -17.31 -15.74 -15.67
C PRO A 209 -18.80 -15.41 -15.75
N GLY A 210 -19.63 -16.39 -15.38
CA GLY A 210 -21.10 -16.30 -15.52
C GLY A 210 -21.65 -16.79 -16.85
N SER A 211 -20.80 -17.05 -17.86
CA SER A 211 -21.20 -17.67 -19.11
C SER A 211 -21.43 -19.19 -18.93
N LYS A 212 -22.17 -19.80 -19.86
CA LYS A 212 -22.34 -21.26 -19.86
C LYS A 212 -21.02 -21.94 -20.23
N LEU A 213 -20.52 -22.82 -19.36
CA LEU A 213 -19.28 -23.57 -19.58
C LEU A 213 -19.44 -24.56 -20.73
N GLY A 214 -18.62 -24.42 -21.75
CA GLY A 214 -18.52 -25.40 -22.85
C GLY A 214 -17.47 -26.47 -22.56
N ASN A 215 -17.47 -27.57 -23.33
CA ASN A 215 -16.60 -28.72 -23.09
C ASN A 215 -15.09 -28.43 -23.27
N THR A 216 -14.75 -27.41 -24.02
CA THR A 216 -13.34 -27.01 -24.31
C THR A 216 -12.99 -25.62 -23.76
N CYS A 217 -13.86 -25.04 -22.93
CA CYS A 217 -13.70 -23.70 -22.41
C CYS A 217 -13.32 -23.72 -20.93
N ILE A 218 -12.64 -22.66 -20.51
CA ILE A 218 -12.36 -22.36 -19.10
C ILE A 218 -12.75 -20.91 -18.81
N PHE A 219 -13.11 -20.62 -17.57
CA PHE A 219 -13.36 -19.25 -17.17
C PHE A 219 -12.05 -18.46 -17.08
N GLU A 220 -12.04 -17.28 -17.66
CA GLU A 220 -10.94 -16.35 -17.56
C GLU A 220 -10.82 -15.84 -16.09
N SER A 221 -9.63 -15.93 -15.51
CA SER A 221 -9.38 -15.53 -14.12
C SER A 221 -8.18 -14.57 -13.95
N ASN A 222 -7.23 -14.60 -14.88
CA ASN A 222 -5.99 -13.84 -14.77
C ASN A 222 -6.22 -12.35 -14.90
N ARG A 223 -7.07 -11.94 -15.84
CA ARG A 223 -7.43 -10.53 -16.07
C ARG A 223 -8.09 -9.93 -14.83
N TYR A 224 -8.98 -10.65 -14.18
CA TYR A 224 -9.60 -10.22 -12.92
C TYR A 224 -8.58 -10.12 -11.77
N MET A 225 -7.71 -11.12 -11.65
CA MET A 225 -6.66 -11.13 -10.63
C MET A 225 -5.67 -9.98 -10.84
N ILE A 226 -5.14 -9.80 -12.05
CA ILE A 226 -4.22 -8.71 -12.39
C ILE A 226 -4.90 -7.36 -12.17
N SER A 227 -6.15 -7.19 -12.60
CA SER A 227 -6.93 -5.97 -12.42
C SER A 227 -7.11 -5.63 -10.93
N SER A 228 -7.34 -6.63 -10.09
CA SER A 228 -7.38 -6.43 -8.63
C SER A 228 -6.04 -5.99 -8.09
N MET A 229 -4.93 -6.65 -8.48
CA MET A 229 -3.58 -6.26 -8.07
C MET A 229 -3.22 -4.83 -8.50
N VAL A 230 -3.63 -4.41 -9.71
CA VAL A 230 -3.43 -3.02 -10.18
C VAL A 230 -4.15 -2.03 -9.27
N ARG A 231 -5.43 -2.30 -8.93
CA ARG A 231 -6.21 -1.42 -8.04
C ARG A 231 -5.63 -1.37 -6.63
N GLU A 232 -5.22 -2.52 -6.08
CA GLU A 232 -4.57 -2.60 -4.76
C GLU A 232 -3.29 -1.75 -4.69
N ILE A 233 -2.55 -1.67 -5.80
CA ILE A 233 -1.30 -0.87 -5.89
C ILE A 233 -1.61 0.61 -6.18
N GLY A 234 -2.85 0.98 -6.41
CA GLY A 234 -3.26 2.37 -6.66
C GLY A 234 -3.31 2.77 -8.15
N GLY A 235 -3.25 1.81 -9.07
CA GLY A 235 -3.49 2.06 -10.50
C GLY A 235 -4.97 2.09 -10.85
N GLU A 236 -5.28 2.60 -12.03
CA GLU A 236 -6.59 2.57 -12.67
C GLU A 236 -6.59 1.48 -13.76
N VAL A 237 -7.61 0.63 -13.76
CA VAL A 237 -7.73 -0.47 -14.71
C VAL A 237 -8.62 -0.07 -15.88
N ILE A 238 -8.11 -0.26 -17.08
CA ILE A 238 -8.88 -0.21 -18.33
C ILE A 238 -9.00 -1.66 -18.84
N ASP A 239 -10.17 -2.22 -18.65
CA ASP A 239 -10.45 -3.62 -18.97
C ASP A 239 -10.81 -3.77 -20.45
N PHE A 240 -9.95 -4.49 -21.19
CA PHE A 240 -10.13 -4.78 -22.61
C PHE A 240 -10.76 -6.15 -22.87
N GLY A 241 -11.15 -6.91 -21.84
CA GLY A 241 -11.82 -8.21 -21.96
C GLY A 241 -10.94 -9.30 -22.56
N ILE A 242 -11.61 -10.31 -23.14
CA ILE A 242 -10.97 -11.44 -23.81
C ILE A 242 -10.78 -11.12 -25.31
N CYS A 243 -9.66 -11.55 -25.86
CA CYS A 243 -9.37 -11.53 -27.29
C CYS A 243 -9.21 -12.95 -27.80
N LYS A 244 -9.76 -13.26 -28.97
CA LYS A 244 -9.49 -14.53 -29.63
C LYS A 244 -8.05 -14.56 -30.15
N ASP A 245 -7.51 -15.78 -30.33
CA ASP A 245 -6.16 -16.01 -30.90
C ASP A 245 -6.16 -15.76 -32.40
N ASP A 246 -6.41 -14.50 -32.74
CA ASP A 246 -6.37 -13.96 -34.08
C ASP A 246 -5.36 -12.81 -34.12
N ARG A 247 -4.45 -12.86 -35.09
CA ARG A 247 -3.31 -11.95 -35.19
C ARG A 247 -3.74 -10.47 -35.35
N ASP A 248 -4.76 -10.24 -36.16
CA ASP A 248 -5.19 -8.87 -36.48
C ASP A 248 -6.04 -8.28 -35.37
N LEU A 249 -6.88 -9.09 -34.72
CA LEU A 249 -7.64 -8.71 -33.55
C LEU A 249 -6.71 -8.35 -32.37
N ILE A 250 -5.68 -9.19 -32.12
CA ILE A 250 -4.69 -8.93 -31.07
C ILE A 250 -3.91 -7.64 -31.38
N LEU A 251 -3.49 -7.45 -32.63
CA LEU A 251 -2.76 -6.24 -33.07
C LEU A 251 -3.60 -4.96 -32.86
N SER A 252 -4.87 -5.00 -33.28
CA SER A 252 -5.79 -3.89 -33.08
C SER A 252 -5.95 -3.55 -31.60
N LYS A 253 -6.20 -4.59 -30.77
CA LYS A 253 -6.36 -4.41 -29.32
C LYS A 253 -5.09 -3.89 -28.65
N LEU A 254 -3.89 -4.34 -29.06
CA LEU A 254 -2.60 -3.81 -28.58
C LEU A 254 -2.43 -2.32 -28.91
N ARG A 255 -2.80 -1.90 -30.14
CA ARG A 255 -2.74 -0.48 -30.54
C ARG A 255 -3.63 0.39 -29.68
N ASP A 256 -4.84 -0.07 -29.37
CA ASP A 256 -5.75 0.65 -28.50
C ASP A 256 -5.27 0.67 -27.06
N ALA A 257 -4.75 -0.44 -26.54
CA ALA A 257 -4.19 -0.54 -25.20
C ALA A 257 -2.96 0.35 -24.98
N LEU A 258 -2.16 0.60 -26.03
CA LEU A 258 -0.99 1.49 -25.98
C LEU A 258 -1.33 2.98 -25.84
N LYS A 259 -2.60 3.37 -25.90
CA LYS A 259 -3.05 4.73 -25.53
C LYS A 259 -2.92 5.01 -24.04
N PHE A 260 -2.84 3.97 -23.22
CA PHE A 260 -2.75 4.04 -21.76
C PHE A 260 -1.29 3.97 -21.28
N ASP A 261 -1.07 4.01 -19.97
CA ASP A 261 0.28 4.15 -19.41
C ASP A 261 1.05 2.83 -19.36
N MET A 262 0.36 1.71 -19.25
CA MET A 262 0.91 0.37 -19.18
C MET A 262 -0.06 -0.64 -19.78
N VAL A 263 0.47 -1.70 -20.39
CA VAL A 263 -0.33 -2.80 -20.93
C VAL A 263 0.05 -4.11 -20.25
N VAL A 264 -0.93 -4.92 -19.89
CA VAL A 264 -0.73 -6.29 -19.42
C VAL A 264 -1.57 -7.24 -20.27
N VAL A 265 -0.92 -8.20 -20.90
CA VAL A 265 -1.55 -9.23 -21.72
C VAL A 265 -1.39 -10.57 -21.01
N SER A 266 -2.48 -11.28 -20.76
CA SER A 266 -2.45 -12.64 -20.21
C SER A 266 -2.77 -13.67 -21.29
N GLY A 267 -1.93 -14.67 -21.43
CA GLY A 267 -2.04 -15.71 -22.48
C GLY A 267 -1.34 -15.33 -23.79
N GLY A 268 -1.23 -16.26 -24.72
CA GLY A 268 -0.60 -16.06 -26.05
C GLY A 268 0.89 -15.71 -26.03
N VAL A 269 1.61 -16.05 -24.96
CA VAL A 269 2.99 -15.57 -24.69
C VAL A 269 4.05 -16.67 -24.68
N SER A 270 3.68 -17.93 -24.91
CA SER A 270 4.63 -19.03 -24.95
C SER A 270 5.32 -19.12 -26.31
N VAL A 271 5.58 -20.31 -26.79
CA VAL A 271 6.27 -20.59 -28.06
C VAL A 271 5.42 -21.48 -28.98
N GLY A 272 4.13 -21.53 -28.75
CA GLY A 272 3.16 -22.22 -29.60
C GLY A 272 2.97 -21.48 -30.93
N GLU A 273 2.52 -22.19 -31.94
CA GLU A 273 2.27 -21.62 -33.28
C GLU A 273 1.25 -20.47 -33.28
N LYS A 274 0.38 -20.42 -32.25
CA LYS A 274 -0.66 -19.38 -32.09
C LYS A 274 -0.32 -18.30 -31.06
N ASP A 275 0.92 -18.33 -30.53
CA ASP A 275 1.38 -17.31 -29.55
C ASP A 275 1.89 -16.07 -30.30
N TYR A 276 0.98 -15.29 -30.86
CA TYR A 276 1.29 -14.13 -31.72
C TYR A 276 1.84 -12.92 -30.98
N VAL A 277 1.54 -12.77 -29.69
CA VAL A 277 1.78 -11.53 -28.93
C VAL A 277 3.25 -11.13 -28.91
N PRO A 278 4.23 -12.01 -28.65
CA PRO A 278 5.66 -11.63 -28.68
C PRO A 278 6.12 -11.09 -30.02
N ASP A 279 5.70 -11.70 -31.14
CA ASP A 279 6.10 -11.28 -32.47
C ASP A 279 5.41 -9.99 -32.93
N LEU A 280 4.17 -9.77 -32.50
CA LEU A 280 3.49 -8.50 -32.74
C LEU A 280 4.20 -7.35 -32.05
N ILE A 281 4.60 -7.51 -30.80
CA ILE A 281 5.29 -6.45 -30.03
C ILE A 281 6.66 -6.13 -30.62
N LYS A 282 7.41 -7.10 -31.13
CA LYS A 282 8.70 -6.86 -31.83
C LYS A 282 8.56 -5.83 -32.96
N ASN A 283 7.40 -5.85 -33.64
CA ASN A 283 7.17 -5.05 -34.85
C ASN A 283 6.26 -3.83 -34.62
N LEU A 284 5.70 -3.66 -33.40
CA LEU A 284 4.72 -2.62 -33.12
C LEU A 284 5.36 -1.25 -32.84
N GLY A 285 6.65 -1.22 -32.46
CA GLY A 285 7.39 0.01 -32.17
C GLY A 285 8.74 -0.29 -31.52
N LYS A 286 9.50 0.75 -31.19
CA LYS A 286 10.82 0.62 -30.58
C LYS A 286 10.77 0.89 -29.06
N PRO A 287 11.59 0.19 -28.26
CA PRO A 287 12.51 -0.90 -28.63
C PRO A 287 11.79 -2.23 -28.96
N GLY A 288 10.47 -2.36 -28.76
CA GLY A 288 9.69 -3.56 -29.00
C GLY A 288 9.83 -4.58 -27.87
N LEU A 289 9.95 -5.87 -28.19
CA LEU A 289 10.13 -6.94 -27.20
C LEU A 289 11.56 -6.89 -26.63
N VAL A 290 11.68 -6.55 -25.35
CA VAL A 290 12.96 -6.35 -24.65
C VAL A 290 13.49 -7.65 -24.04
N VAL A 291 12.60 -8.43 -23.46
CA VAL A 291 12.90 -9.72 -22.82
C VAL A 291 11.81 -10.72 -23.16
N HIS A 292 12.18 -11.98 -23.43
CA HIS A 292 11.26 -13.10 -23.52
C HIS A 292 11.93 -14.35 -22.98
N GLY A 293 11.31 -14.96 -21.96
CA GLY A 293 11.88 -16.07 -21.20
C GLY A 293 12.78 -15.62 -20.06
N ILE A 294 12.30 -15.82 -18.83
CA ILE A 294 12.94 -15.35 -17.59
C ILE A 294 13.21 -16.54 -16.68
N ALA A 295 14.39 -16.57 -16.05
CA ALA A 295 14.82 -17.63 -15.14
C ALA A 295 14.07 -17.54 -13.79
N MET A 296 12.73 -17.70 -13.83
CA MET A 296 11.87 -17.74 -12.65
C MET A 296 10.87 -18.89 -12.72
N LYS A 297 10.44 -19.40 -11.57
CA LYS A 297 9.52 -20.54 -11.46
C LYS A 297 8.56 -20.33 -10.28
N PRO A 298 7.24 -20.25 -10.56
CA PRO A 298 6.58 -20.26 -11.86
C PRO A 298 6.77 -18.93 -12.61
N GLY A 299 6.46 -18.92 -13.92
CA GLY A 299 6.44 -17.71 -14.72
C GLY A 299 7.52 -17.57 -15.80
N SER A 300 8.30 -18.63 -16.08
CA SER A 300 9.41 -18.57 -17.03
C SER A 300 9.07 -18.04 -18.44
N PRO A 301 7.86 -18.25 -19.04
CA PRO A 301 7.52 -17.70 -20.35
C PRO A 301 7.24 -16.18 -20.36
N THR A 302 7.31 -15.50 -19.22
CA THR A 302 7.04 -14.06 -19.14
C THR A 302 7.87 -13.29 -20.15
N GLY A 303 7.21 -12.36 -20.87
CA GLY A 303 7.83 -11.40 -21.76
C GLY A 303 7.68 -9.97 -21.26
N LEU A 304 8.63 -9.11 -21.65
CA LEU A 304 8.63 -7.68 -21.32
C LEU A 304 8.89 -6.90 -22.61
N GLY A 305 8.01 -5.98 -22.92
CA GLY A 305 8.10 -5.11 -24.09
C GLY A 305 8.03 -3.64 -23.73
N ILE A 306 8.53 -2.80 -24.59
CA ILE A 306 8.38 -1.35 -24.52
C ILE A 306 8.08 -0.87 -25.93
N VAL A 307 6.98 -0.15 -26.10
CA VAL A 307 6.57 0.43 -27.37
C VAL A 307 6.30 1.91 -27.15
N ASN A 308 7.08 2.77 -27.79
CA ASN A 308 6.94 4.23 -27.65
C ASN A 308 6.84 4.68 -26.19
N ASN A 309 7.81 4.25 -25.38
CA ASN A 309 7.88 4.47 -23.92
C ASN A 309 6.71 3.88 -23.09
N LYS A 310 5.84 3.08 -23.70
CA LYS A 310 4.76 2.38 -23.00
C LYS A 310 5.20 0.95 -22.65
N PRO A 311 5.30 0.60 -21.35
CA PRO A 311 5.69 -0.74 -20.94
C PRO A 311 4.56 -1.74 -21.17
N ILE A 312 4.95 -2.94 -21.59
CA ILE A 312 4.05 -4.07 -21.84
C ILE A 312 4.56 -5.28 -21.06
N ILE A 313 3.68 -5.92 -20.30
CA ILE A 313 3.97 -7.19 -19.63
C ILE A 313 3.17 -8.30 -20.31
N LEU A 314 3.89 -9.28 -20.82
CA LEU A 314 3.37 -10.52 -21.36
C LEU A 314 3.32 -11.55 -20.24
N SER A 315 2.15 -11.78 -19.69
CA SER A 315 1.92 -12.64 -18.55
C SER A 315 1.50 -14.04 -19.01
N PRO A 316 2.10 -15.12 -18.47
CA PRO A 316 1.72 -16.48 -18.83
C PRO A 316 0.24 -16.78 -18.55
N GLY A 317 -0.35 -17.68 -19.35
CA GLY A 317 -1.75 -18.08 -19.17
C GLY A 317 -2.05 -18.83 -17.86
N TYR A 318 -1.07 -19.48 -17.22
CA TYR A 318 -1.28 -20.14 -15.93
C TYR A 318 -1.41 -19.13 -14.78
N PRO A 319 -2.44 -19.22 -13.92
CA PRO A 319 -2.77 -18.18 -12.92
C PRO A 319 -1.63 -17.85 -11.93
N VAL A 320 -0.96 -18.85 -11.38
CA VAL A 320 0.14 -18.60 -10.43
C VAL A 320 1.35 -17.98 -11.13
N SER A 321 1.60 -18.36 -12.39
CA SER A 321 2.66 -17.74 -13.20
C SER A 321 2.32 -16.28 -13.49
N SER A 322 1.07 -16.00 -13.78
CA SER A 322 0.56 -14.66 -14.05
C SER A 322 0.67 -13.76 -12.80
N PHE A 323 0.27 -14.26 -11.64
CA PHE A 323 0.45 -13.58 -10.36
C PHE A 323 1.91 -13.22 -10.10
N VAL A 324 2.82 -14.20 -10.22
CA VAL A 324 4.26 -14.00 -9.98
C VAL A 324 4.86 -13.02 -10.99
N ALA A 325 4.49 -13.13 -12.27
CA ALA A 325 4.96 -12.20 -13.30
C ALA A 325 4.57 -10.75 -12.98
N PHE A 326 3.31 -10.51 -12.62
CA PHE A 326 2.84 -9.18 -12.26
C PHE A 326 3.46 -8.70 -10.93
N TYR A 327 3.59 -9.59 -9.93
CA TYR A 327 4.25 -9.26 -8.67
C TYR A 327 5.70 -8.80 -8.89
N VAL A 328 6.45 -9.50 -9.75
CA VAL A 328 7.89 -9.24 -9.98
C VAL A 328 8.11 -8.02 -10.88
N PHE A 329 7.33 -7.84 -11.93
CA PHE A 329 7.56 -6.80 -12.95
C PHE A 329 6.52 -5.69 -12.92
N GLY A 330 5.22 -6.02 -12.78
CA GLY A 330 4.14 -5.06 -12.82
C GLY A 330 4.07 -4.19 -11.57
N ARG A 331 4.11 -4.82 -10.40
CA ARG A 331 4.06 -4.10 -9.13
C ARG A 331 5.17 -3.05 -8.97
N PRO A 332 6.49 -3.38 -9.10
CA PRO A 332 7.52 -2.38 -8.91
C PRO A 332 7.49 -1.29 -10.00
N LEU A 333 7.06 -1.64 -11.22
CA LEU A 333 6.87 -0.67 -12.28
C LEU A 333 5.76 0.33 -11.92
N LEU A 334 4.61 -0.16 -11.49
CA LEU A 334 3.47 0.67 -11.13
C LEU A 334 3.77 1.58 -9.93
N LEU A 335 4.48 1.07 -8.90
CA LEU A 335 4.95 1.89 -7.78
C LEU A 335 5.91 2.99 -8.22
N LYS A 336 6.79 2.69 -9.18
CA LYS A 336 7.69 3.70 -9.75
C LYS A 336 6.95 4.74 -10.58
N MET A 337 5.93 4.34 -11.35
CA MET A 337 5.05 5.27 -12.08
C MET A 337 4.26 6.18 -11.12
N LEU A 338 3.83 5.66 -9.98
CA LEU A 338 3.16 6.42 -8.90
C LEU A 338 4.12 7.37 -8.16
N ARG A 339 5.44 7.27 -8.40
CA ARG A 339 6.48 8.08 -7.73
C ARG A 339 6.45 7.97 -6.20
N THR A 340 6.00 6.83 -5.67
CA THR A 340 5.98 6.64 -4.22
C THR A 340 7.37 6.37 -3.66
N ASN A 341 7.66 6.99 -2.50
CA ASN A 341 8.87 6.76 -1.71
C ASN A 341 8.64 5.69 -0.62
N SER A 342 7.40 5.31 -0.37
CA SER A 342 6.99 4.32 0.62
C SER A 342 6.35 3.12 -0.06
N GLY A 343 6.53 1.95 0.51
CA GLY A 343 6.37 0.67 -0.17
C GLY A 343 5.03 0.28 -0.78
N GLY A 344 3.90 0.91 -0.50
CA GLY A 344 2.57 0.44 -0.98
C GLY A 344 2.22 -0.98 -0.46
N PRO A 345 1.16 -1.64 -0.99
CA PRO A 345 0.72 -2.96 -0.55
C PRO A 345 1.74 -4.07 -0.86
N PHE A 346 1.62 -5.21 -0.18
CA PHE A 346 2.52 -6.38 -0.26
C PHE A 346 3.99 -6.09 0.11
N THR A 347 4.21 -5.19 1.05
CA THR A 347 5.56 -4.86 1.57
C THR A 347 5.86 -5.52 2.91
N SER A 348 4.84 -6.00 3.60
CA SER A 348 5.03 -6.62 4.91
C SER A 348 5.83 -7.92 4.77
N LYS A 349 6.91 -8.00 5.54
CA LYS A 349 7.81 -9.13 5.56
C LYS A 349 8.01 -9.58 7.01
N LEU A 350 8.23 -10.87 7.18
CA LEU A 350 8.62 -11.43 8.47
C LEU A 350 9.67 -12.54 8.29
N ILE A 351 10.38 -12.83 9.36
CA ILE A 351 11.32 -13.95 9.38
C ILE A 351 10.61 -15.16 9.99
N ALA A 352 10.58 -16.26 9.25
CA ALA A 352 10.05 -17.54 9.69
C ALA A 352 11.07 -18.66 9.55
N LYS A 353 10.88 -19.77 10.26
CA LYS A 353 11.64 -21.01 10.01
C LYS A 353 10.86 -21.90 9.05
N MET A 354 11.54 -22.48 8.06
CA MET A 354 10.92 -23.45 7.17
C MET A 354 10.48 -24.70 7.94
N ALA A 355 9.22 -25.08 7.80
CA ALA A 355 8.66 -26.28 8.42
C ALA A 355 9.10 -27.57 7.72
N ALA A 356 9.44 -27.51 6.44
CA ALA A 356 9.88 -28.66 5.64
C ALA A 356 10.97 -28.26 4.64
N THR A 357 11.74 -29.25 4.18
CA THR A 357 12.70 -29.10 3.08
C THR A 357 11.93 -29.09 1.75
N ILE A 358 12.29 -28.17 0.85
CA ILE A 358 11.74 -28.10 -0.50
C ILE A 358 12.85 -28.21 -1.52
N ASN A 359 12.64 -29.03 -2.53
CA ASN A 359 13.47 -29.08 -3.71
C ASN A 359 13.14 -27.87 -4.61
N VAL A 360 14.06 -26.95 -4.75
CA VAL A 360 13.98 -25.81 -5.64
C VAL A 360 14.79 -26.04 -6.89
N HIS A 361 14.42 -25.38 -7.98
CA HIS A 361 15.11 -25.56 -9.24
C HIS A 361 16.43 -24.78 -9.25
N GLU A 362 17.56 -25.43 -9.51
CA GLU A 362 18.91 -24.84 -9.41
C GLU A 362 19.12 -23.61 -10.31
N ASN A 363 18.53 -23.62 -11.50
CA ASN A 363 18.74 -22.59 -12.54
C ASN A 363 17.70 -21.46 -12.53
N PHE A 364 16.71 -21.54 -11.64
CA PHE A 364 15.60 -20.58 -11.61
C PHE A 364 15.43 -19.96 -10.22
N ARG A 365 15.13 -18.67 -10.14
CA ARG A 365 14.58 -18.08 -8.94
C ARG A 365 13.20 -18.68 -8.70
N THR A 366 12.97 -19.25 -7.53
CA THR A 366 11.73 -19.98 -7.24
C THR A 366 10.88 -19.20 -6.24
N PHE A 367 9.59 -19.09 -6.53
CA PHE A 367 8.58 -18.42 -5.71
C PHE A 367 7.72 -19.48 -5.03
N VAL A 368 8.00 -19.73 -3.75
CA VAL A 368 7.37 -20.79 -2.97
C VAL A 368 6.24 -20.21 -2.14
N ARG A 369 5.02 -20.70 -2.36
CA ARG A 369 3.86 -20.35 -1.55
C ARG A 369 3.91 -21.08 -0.22
N VAL A 370 3.68 -20.35 0.86
CA VAL A 370 3.73 -20.87 2.23
C VAL A 370 2.54 -20.39 3.05
N ASN A 371 2.17 -21.18 4.05
CA ASN A 371 1.38 -20.74 5.17
C ASN A 371 2.30 -20.37 6.31
N VAL A 372 2.26 -19.12 6.74
CA VAL A 372 2.93 -18.68 7.96
C VAL A 372 1.98 -18.90 9.11
N VAL A 373 2.42 -19.72 10.06
CA VAL A 373 1.73 -19.99 11.32
C VAL A 373 2.61 -19.56 12.49
N ARG A 374 2.01 -19.22 13.61
CA ARG A 374 2.74 -18.94 14.86
C ARG A 374 2.56 -20.12 15.82
N HIS A 375 3.66 -20.75 16.18
CA HIS A 375 3.70 -21.88 17.12
C HIS A 375 4.77 -21.60 18.18
N ASP A 376 4.45 -21.69 19.46
CA ASP A 376 5.34 -21.42 20.60
C ASP A 376 6.16 -20.12 20.47
N GLY A 377 5.51 -19.05 20.02
CA GLY A 377 6.14 -17.74 19.82
C GLY A 377 7.01 -17.62 18.58
N LEU A 378 7.20 -18.67 17.81
CA LEU A 378 8.00 -18.71 16.58
C LEU A 378 7.10 -18.71 15.34
N TYR A 379 7.55 -18.05 14.28
CA TYR A 379 6.91 -18.14 12.98
C TYR A 379 7.47 -19.35 12.19
N LEU A 380 6.57 -20.20 11.72
CA LEU A 380 6.88 -21.30 10.82
C LEU A 380 6.30 -21.02 9.43
N ALA A 381 7.10 -21.26 8.39
CA ALA A 381 6.68 -21.20 7.00
C ALA A 381 6.43 -22.62 6.50
N GLU A 382 5.17 -22.99 6.39
CA GLU A 382 4.71 -24.29 5.91
C GLU A 382 4.47 -24.24 4.41
N PRO A 383 5.21 -25.01 3.61
CA PRO A 383 4.98 -25.03 2.17
C PRO A 383 3.59 -25.57 1.83
N VAL A 384 2.90 -24.93 0.90
CA VAL A 384 1.65 -25.46 0.38
C VAL A 384 1.96 -26.76 -0.39
N SER A 385 1.32 -27.87 0.00
CA SER A 385 1.62 -29.24 -0.45
C SER A 385 1.44 -29.43 -1.96
N ALA A 386 0.46 -28.76 -2.55
CA ALA A 386 0.23 -28.76 -4.00
C ALA A 386 1.04 -27.61 -4.63
N SER A 387 1.99 -27.89 -5.50
CA SER A 387 2.77 -26.91 -6.22
C SER A 387 2.61 -27.07 -7.72
N GLY A 388 2.13 -26.03 -8.39
CA GLY A 388 1.96 -26.00 -9.84
C GLY A 388 1.61 -24.61 -10.34
N PRO A 389 1.96 -24.27 -11.60
CA PRO A 389 1.68 -22.96 -12.17
C PRO A 389 0.20 -22.69 -12.41
N SER A 390 -0.62 -23.76 -12.55
CA SER A 390 -2.07 -23.72 -12.82
C SER A 390 -2.96 -23.74 -11.58
N LEU A 391 -2.40 -24.04 -10.39
CA LEU A 391 -3.18 -24.26 -9.17
C LEU A 391 -3.50 -22.94 -8.46
N LEU A 392 -4.50 -22.20 -8.97
CA LEU A 392 -4.91 -20.90 -8.43
C LEU A 392 -5.30 -20.98 -6.94
N SER A 393 -5.95 -22.07 -6.51
CA SER A 393 -6.34 -22.30 -5.11
C SER A 393 -5.14 -22.21 -4.14
N THR A 394 -3.94 -22.49 -4.61
CA THR A 394 -2.73 -22.38 -3.77
C THR A 394 -2.34 -20.93 -3.43
N LEU A 395 -2.75 -19.94 -4.21
CA LEU A 395 -2.62 -18.51 -3.88
C LEU A 395 -3.61 -18.11 -2.79
N THR A 396 -4.79 -18.70 -2.78
CA THR A 396 -5.83 -18.38 -1.79
C THR A 396 -5.65 -19.15 -0.48
N SER A 397 -5.06 -20.34 -0.53
CA SER A 397 -4.75 -21.17 0.64
C SER A 397 -3.38 -20.83 1.29
N SER A 398 -2.59 -19.92 0.71
CA SER A 398 -1.36 -19.41 1.29
C SER A 398 -1.53 -17.97 1.78
N ASN A 399 -0.81 -17.61 2.84
CA ASN A 399 -0.75 -16.23 3.34
C ASN A 399 0.64 -15.58 3.11
N GLY A 400 1.61 -16.34 2.58
CA GLY A 400 2.96 -15.85 2.34
C GLY A 400 3.66 -16.47 1.14
N MET A 401 4.75 -15.84 0.74
CA MET A 401 5.62 -16.28 -0.35
C MET A 401 7.08 -16.13 0.04
N VAL A 402 7.87 -17.20 -0.16
CA VAL A 402 9.33 -17.20 0.01
C VAL A 402 9.98 -17.15 -1.37
N ILE A 403 10.90 -16.21 -1.55
CA ILE A 403 11.72 -16.12 -2.77
C ILE A 403 13.03 -16.85 -2.53
N VAL A 404 13.33 -17.81 -3.38
CA VAL A 404 14.56 -18.62 -3.31
C VAL A 404 15.39 -18.37 -4.56
N ASP A 405 16.55 -17.80 -4.38
CA ASP A 405 17.46 -17.54 -5.50
C ASP A 405 18.04 -18.84 -6.07
N ARG A 406 18.40 -18.80 -7.35
CA ARG A 406 19.02 -19.90 -8.06
C ARG A 406 20.27 -20.40 -7.31
N GLY A 407 20.51 -21.71 -7.32
CA GLY A 407 21.61 -22.34 -6.61
C GLY A 407 21.45 -22.46 -5.09
N SER A 408 20.39 -21.90 -4.52
CA SER A 408 20.09 -22.01 -3.09
C SER A 408 19.29 -23.26 -2.78
N LYS A 409 19.38 -23.73 -1.51
CA LYS A 409 18.57 -24.83 -0.97
C LYS A 409 17.65 -24.32 0.12
N LEU A 410 16.45 -24.80 0.14
CA LEU A 410 15.44 -24.46 1.14
C LEU A 410 15.22 -25.65 2.08
N MET A 411 16.00 -25.68 3.16
CA MET A 411 16.01 -26.78 4.13
C MET A 411 15.05 -26.52 5.29
N LYS A 412 14.48 -27.58 5.88
CA LYS A 412 13.74 -27.50 7.14
C LYS A 412 14.59 -26.80 8.23
N GLY A 413 13.96 -25.93 9.02
CA GLY A 413 14.60 -25.17 10.08
C GLY A 413 15.37 -23.92 9.62
N LYS A 414 15.65 -23.75 8.32
CA LYS A 414 16.32 -22.55 7.78
C LYS A 414 15.44 -21.32 8.00
N LYS A 415 16.03 -20.23 8.51
CA LYS A 415 15.38 -18.92 8.58
C LYS A 415 15.23 -18.35 7.17
N VAL A 416 14.05 -17.88 6.85
CA VAL A 416 13.69 -17.28 5.55
C VAL A 416 12.92 -16.01 5.75
N GLU A 417 13.09 -15.06 4.84
CA GLU A 417 12.21 -13.90 4.72
C GLU A 417 10.94 -14.32 3.97
N VAL A 418 9.78 -14.09 4.56
CA VAL A 418 8.49 -14.35 3.96
C VAL A 418 7.82 -13.03 3.65
N ILE A 419 7.42 -12.86 2.40
CA ILE A 419 6.55 -11.77 1.97
C ILE A 419 5.12 -12.17 2.30
N LEU A 420 4.43 -11.38 3.11
CA LEU A 420 3.02 -11.62 3.42
C LEU A 420 2.14 -11.21 2.24
N LEU A 421 1.36 -12.14 1.75
CA LEU A 421 0.32 -11.90 0.74
C LEU A 421 -1.02 -11.53 1.38
N ARG A 422 -1.18 -11.87 2.67
CA ARG A 422 -2.34 -11.56 3.50
C ARG A 422 -1.88 -11.31 4.94
N ASN A 423 -2.59 -10.44 5.66
CA ASN A 423 -2.25 -10.09 7.05
C ASN A 423 -2.75 -11.10 8.10
N ASN A 424 -3.24 -12.26 7.68
CA ASN A 424 -3.77 -13.30 8.58
C ASN A 424 -2.72 -14.35 8.91
N VAL A 425 -1.86 -14.06 9.86
CA VAL A 425 -1.00 -15.11 10.46
C VAL A 425 -1.83 -15.83 11.53
N VAL A 426 -2.09 -17.12 11.30
CA VAL A 426 -2.88 -17.96 12.23
C VAL A 426 -1.99 -18.38 13.40
N ALA A 427 -2.44 -18.15 14.63
CA ALA A 427 -1.83 -18.76 15.81
C ALA A 427 -2.31 -20.22 15.90
N VAL A 428 -1.38 -21.14 15.93
CA VAL A 428 -1.65 -22.55 16.22
C VAL A 428 -1.23 -22.80 17.66
N SER A 429 -2.19 -23.26 18.49
CA SER A 429 -1.97 -23.65 19.88
C SER A 429 -1.16 -24.92 19.97
#